data_f029cddccdadca86ad9c9ef55ef0789c
#
_entry.id   f029cddccdadca86ad9c9ef55ef0789c
#
_cell.length_a   1.000
_cell.length_b   1.000
_cell.length_c   1.000
_cell.angle_alpha   90.00
_cell.angle_beta   90.00
_cell.angle_gamma   90.00
#
_symmetry.space_group_name_H-M   'P 1'
#
loop_
_entity.id
_entity.type
_entity.pdbx_description
1 polymer ?
#
loop_
_entity_poly.entity_id
_entity_poly.type
_entity_poly.pdbx_seq_one_letter_code
_entity_poly.pdbx_strand_id
1 'polypeptide(L)' 'SILYVAGKLFPNGSILTVFNTGEQEVRYANGKIKIKDAQGNIIVEKKTPTNKTNQ' A
#
# COMPACT_ATOMS: atom_id res chain seq x y z
N SER A 1 8.58 17.60 1.58
CA SER A 1 7.52 16.79 2.15
C SER A 1 7.04 15.74 1.16
N ILE A 2 6.47 14.66 1.70
CA ILE A 2 5.97 13.57 0.89
C ILE A 2 4.53 13.86 0.54
N LEU A 3 4.23 13.85 -0.77
CA LEU A 3 2.88 14.13 -1.24
C LEU A 3 2.39 12.97 -2.10
N TYR A 4 1.10 12.72 -1.98
CA TYR A 4 0.41 11.78 -2.83
C TYR A 4 0.31 12.38 -4.24
N VAL A 5 0.64 11.58 -5.24
CA VAL A 5 0.60 12.05 -6.62
C VAL A 5 -0.52 11.36 -7.40
N ALA A 6 -0.63 10.05 -7.27
CA ALA A 6 -1.61 9.29 -8.02
C ALA A 6 -1.99 8.03 -7.29
N GLY A 7 -3.17 7.53 -7.57
CA GLY A 7 -3.64 6.28 -7.00
C GLY A 7 -4.43 5.50 -8.01
N LYS A 8 -4.53 4.18 -7.78
CA LYS A 8 -5.29 3.32 -8.65
C LYS A 8 -5.92 2.21 -7.84
N LEU A 9 -7.21 1.99 -8.07
CA LEU A 9 -7.93 0.89 -7.44
C LEU A 9 -8.02 -0.24 -8.46
N PHE A 10 -7.61 -1.42 -8.04
CA PHE A 10 -7.67 -2.60 -8.91
C PHE A 10 -8.92 -3.41 -8.60
N PRO A 11 -9.36 -4.23 -9.58
CA PRO A 11 -10.58 -5.00 -9.39
C PRO A 11 -10.55 -5.95 -8.21
N ASN A 12 -9.36 -6.40 -7.80
CA ASN A 12 -9.25 -7.32 -6.66
C ASN A 12 -9.31 -6.60 -5.32
N GLY A 13 -9.55 -5.27 -5.32
CA GLY A 13 -9.62 -4.51 -4.10
C GLY A 13 -8.31 -3.90 -3.64
N SER A 14 -7.23 -4.13 -4.40
CA SER A 14 -5.95 -3.53 -4.07
C SER A 14 -5.93 -2.06 -4.46
N ILE A 15 -5.18 -1.26 -3.71
CA ILE A 15 -5.03 0.17 -3.98
C ILE A 15 -3.54 0.47 -4.07
N LEU A 16 -3.15 1.06 -5.18
CA LEU A 16 -1.79 1.53 -5.39
C LEU A 16 -1.75 3.03 -5.20
N THR A 17 -0.82 3.52 -4.40
CA THR A 17 -0.61 4.95 -4.22
C THR A 17 0.82 5.28 -4.59
N VAL A 18 1.00 6.31 -5.39
CA VAL A 18 2.31 6.79 -5.81
C VAL A 18 2.56 8.15 -5.18
N PHE A 19 3.74 8.31 -4.61
CA PHE A 19 4.13 9.56 -3.95
C PHE A 19 5.15 10.31 -4.79
N ASN A 20 5.29 11.59 -4.51
CA ASN A 20 6.20 12.45 -5.27
C ASN A 20 7.67 12.08 -5.10
N THR A 21 7.97 11.23 -4.14
CA THR A 21 9.34 10.75 -3.93
C THR A 21 9.69 9.60 -4.83
N GLY A 22 8.72 9.04 -5.57
CA GLY A 22 8.89 7.82 -6.34
C GLY A 22 8.55 6.58 -5.56
N GLU A 23 8.27 6.71 -4.28
CA GLU A 23 7.82 5.58 -3.48
C GLU A 23 6.40 5.22 -3.82
N GLN A 24 6.06 3.95 -3.63
CA GLN A 24 4.73 3.44 -3.90
C GLN A 24 4.24 2.63 -2.73
N GLU A 25 2.96 2.76 -2.44
CA GLU A 25 2.32 1.96 -1.41
C GLU A 25 1.25 1.10 -2.06
N VAL A 26 1.24 -0.19 -1.76
CA VAL A 26 0.20 -1.10 -2.23
C VAL A 26 -0.53 -1.63 -1.02
N ARG A 27 -1.83 -1.42 -0.98
CA ARG A 27 -2.69 -1.97 0.06
C ARG A 27 -3.55 -3.05 -0.54
N TYR A 28 -3.44 -4.24 0.01
CA TYR A 28 -4.21 -5.39 -0.45
C TYR A 28 -5.51 -5.49 0.33
N ALA A 29 -6.52 -6.11 -0.29
CA ALA A 29 -7.82 -6.24 0.34
C ALA A 29 -7.76 -7.00 1.67
N ASN A 30 -6.77 -7.88 1.82
CA ASN A 30 -6.63 -8.68 3.04
C ASN A 30 -5.94 -7.91 4.17
N GLY A 31 -5.64 -6.64 3.97
CA GLY A 31 -5.00 -5.82 5.00
C GLY A 31 -3.49 -5.75 4.90
N LYS A 32 -2.88 -6.48 3.98
CA LYS A 32 -1.44 -6.42 3.80
C LYS A 32 -1.07 -5.09 3.13
N ILE A 33 0.03 -4.50 3.59
CA ILE A 33 0.54 -3.24 3.04
C ILE A 33 2.00 -3.44 2.70
N LYS A 34 2.39 -3.05 1.49
CA LYS A 34 3.78 -3.04 1.06
C LYS A 34 4.14 -1.65 0.60
N ILE A 35 5.31 -1.19 0.99
CA ILE A 35 5.83 0.09 0.52
C ILE A 35 7.14 -0.20 -0.19
N LYS A 36 7.26 0.33 -1.41
CA LYS A 36 8.45 0.17 -2.24
C LYS A 36 9.14 1.51 -2.40
N ASP A 37 10.46 1.46 -2.51
CA ASP A 37 11.21 2.68 -2.81
C ASP A 37 11.14 2.98 -4.31
N ALA A 38 11.81 4.05 -4.72
CA ALA A 38 11.77 4.49 -6.11
C ALA A 38 12.41 3.49 -7.07
N GLN A 39 13.25 2.59 -6.56
CA GLN A 39 13.89 1.57 -7.36
C GLN A 39 13.09 0.27 -7.42
N GLY A 40 11.96 0.22 -6.73
CA GLY A 40 11.12 -0.95 -6.75
C GLY A 40 11.41 -1.97 -5.65
N ASN A 41 12.30 -1.64 -4.72
CA ASN A 41 12.61 -2.53 -3.62
C ASN A 41 11.59 -2.36 -2.51
N ILE A 42 11.19 -3.46 -1.89
CA ILE A 42 10.24 -3.41 -0.78
C ILE A 42 10.98 -2.97 0.46
N ILE A 43 10.60 -1.84 1.02
CA ILE A 43 11.23 -1.30 2.23
C ILE A 43 10.36 -1.46 3.47
N VAL A 44 9.05 -1.68 3.30
CA VAL A 44 8.15 -1.92 4.42
C VAL A 44 7.15 -2.97 3.99
N GLU A 45 6.89 -3.90 4.88
CA GLU A 45 5.85 -4.89 4.63
C GLU A 45 5.18 -5.18 5.98
N LYS A 46 3.87 -4.96 6.04
CA LYS A 46 3.14 -5.17 7.27
C LYS A 46 1.71 -5.56 6.94
N LYS A 47 0.99 -6.00 7.95
CA LYS A 47 -0.40 -6.36 7.76
C LYS A 47 -1.22 -5.67 8.82
N THR A 48 -2.21 -4.91 8.36
CA THR A 48 -3.15 -4.26 9.26
C THR A 48 -4.03 -5.34 9.87
N PRO A 49 -4.20 -5.33 11.20
CA PRO A 49 -5.08 -6.32 11.82
C PRO A 49 -6.49 -6.18 11.26
N THR A 50 -7.07 -7.30 10.86
CA THR A 50 -8.45 -7.26 10.45
C THR A 50 -9.29 -7.21 11.69
N ASN A 51 -10.36 -6.50 11.61
CA ASN A 51 -11.23 -6.38 12.75
C ASN A 51 -12.14 -7.58 12.85
N LYS A 52 -11.60 -8.71 13.22
CA LYS A 52 -12.36 -9.84 13.32
C LYS A 52 -12.95 -9.94 14.60
N THR A 53 -14.00 -9.78 14.71
CA THR A 53 -14.49 -9.97 15.94
C THR A 53 -14.57 -11.38 16.22
N ASN A 54 -14.45 -11.82 16.44
CA ASN A 54 -14.65 -12.96 16.81
C ASN A 54 -14.64 -13.37 17.71
N GLN A 55 -14.50 -13.46 17.72
CA GLN A 55 -14.51 -13.69 18.42
C GLN A 55 -14.99 -13.81 18.82
#